data_6910fd99b60f5cff941d593ef368f68c
#
_entry.id   6910fd99b60f5cff941d593ef368f68c
#
_cell.length_a   1.000
_cell.length_b   1.000
_cell.length_c   1.000
_cell.angle_alpha   90.00
_cell.angle_beta   90.00
_cell.angle_gamma   90.00
#
_symmetry.space_group_name_H-M   'P 1'
#
loop_
_entity.id
_entity.type
_entity.pdbx_description
1 polymer ?
#
loop_
_entity_poly.entity_id
_entity_poly.type
_entity_poly.pdbx_seq_one_letter_code
_entity_poly.pdbx_strand_id
1 'polypeptide(L)'
;MPSTEIPKAAIDINSRFFQAVDYLVETRRIRGLKTLSVLWDVSRFSLTWSKNHPEEKRLKLEYIYYIARDFNISLNWLFFGKGEMIEQ
;
A
#
# COMPACT_ATOMS: atom_id res chain seq x y z
N MET A 1 2.06 20.23 21.57
CA MET A 1 0.87 20.12 20.71
C MET A 1 0.99 18.89 19.84
N PRO A 2 -0.03 18.06 19.81
CA PRO A 2 -0.01 16.96 18.87
C PRO A 2 -0.04 17.51 17.45
N SER A 3 0.84 17.02 16.62
CA SER A 3 0.86 17.38 15.21
C SER A 3 -0.26 16.66 14.49
N THR A 4 -0.96 17.37 13.61
CA THR A 4 -1.93 16.75 12.70
C THR A 4 -1.25 16.24 11.44
N GLU A 5 0.04 16.51 11.29
CA GLU A 5 0.80 16.05 10.13
C GLU A 5 1.03 14.56 10.18
N ILE A 6 0.98 13.93 9.01
CA ILE A 6 1.29 12.51 8.89
C ILE A 6 2.81 12.36 8.95
N PRO A 7 3.34 11.51 9.84
CA PRO A 7 4.79 11.31 9.93
C PRO A 7 5.38 10.78 8.63
N LYS A 8 6.65 11.12 8.38
CA LYS A 8 7.36 10.64 7.21
C LYS A 8 7.35 9.12 7.12
N ALA A 9 7.45 8.43 8.25
CA ALA A 9 7.41 6.96 8.27
C ALA A 9 6.12 6.42 7.64
N ALA A 10 4.98 7.05 7.94
CA ALA A 10 3.71 6.65 7.37
C ALA A 10 3.63 6.95 5.87
N ILE A 11 4.22 8.07 5.44
CA ILE A 11 4.30 8.43 4.03
C ILE A 11 5.16 7.43 3.27
N ASP A 12 6.28 7.02 3.85
CA ASP A 12 7.18 6.03 3.25
C ASP A 12 6.50 4.67 3.10
N ILE A 13 5.74 4.25 4.10
CA ILE A 13 4.97 3.00 4.05
C ILE A 13 3.93 3.08 2.93
N ASN A 14 3.22 4.20 2.84
CA ASN A 14 2.25 4.44 1.78
C ASN A 14 2.92 4.34 0.41
N SER A 15 4.07 4.99 0.25
CA SER A 15 4.83 4.97 -0.99
C SER A 15 5.21 3.53 -1.39
N ARG A 16 5.71 2.76 -0.44
CA ARG A 16 6.10 1.36 -0.72
C ARG A 16 4.89 0.49 -1.06
N PHE A 17 3.76 0.72 -0.39
CA PHE A 17 2.53 0.00 -0.73
C PHE A 17 2.17 0.21 -2.21
N PHE A 18 2.19 1.46 -2.69
CA PHE A 18 1.83 1.74 -4.08
C PHE A 18 2.94 1.35 -5.07
N GLN A 19 4.19 1.28 -4.65
CA GLN A 19 5.25 0.66 -5.45
C GLN A 19 4.95 -0.83 -5.66
N ALA A 20 4.49 -1.52 -4.63
CA ALA A 20 4.09 -2.91 -4.73
C ALA A 20 2.88 -3.07 -5.67
N VAL A 21 1.90 -2.16 -5.57
CA VAL A 21 0.75 -2.16 -6.49
C VAL A 21 1.22 -2.01 -7.93
N ASP A 22 2.13 -1.07 -8.19
CA ASP A 22 2.66 -0.86 -9.54
C ASP A 22 3.38 -2.11 -10.06
N TYR A 23 4.15 -2.77 -9.21
CA TYR A 23 4.80 -4.02 -9.56
C TYR A 23 3.79 -5.10 -9.94
N LEU A 24 2.70 -5.21 -9.18
CA LEU A 24 1.66 -6.20 -9.47
C LEU A 24 0.93 -5.89 -10.77
N VAL A 25 0.75 -4.62 -11.11
CA VAL A 25 0.18 -4.22 -12.39
C VAL A 25 1.14 -4.55 -13.52
N GLU A 26 2.42 -4.22 -13.37
CA GLU A 26 3.45 -4.49 -14.39
C GLU A 26 3.62 -5.97 -14.67
N THR A 27 3.50 -6.79 -13.64
CA THR A 27 3.61 -8.25 -13.78
C THR A 27 2.27 -8.90 -14.13
N ARG A 28 1.24 -8.10 -14.35
CA ARG A 28 -0.10 -8.54 -14.77
C ARG A 28 -0.80 -9.45 -13.76
N ARG A 29 -0.46 -9.33 -12.50
CA ARG A 29 -1.15 -10.05 -11.43
C ARG A 29 -2.44 -9.36 -11.03
N ILE A 30 -2.49 -8.03 -11.21
CA ILE A 30 -3.71 -7.23 -11.06
C ILE A 30 -3.78 -6.26 -12.23
N ARG A 31 -4.97 -5.71 -12.47
CA ARG A 31 -5.16 -4.72 -13.53
C ARG A 31 -5.02 -3.29 -13.03
N GLY A 32 -5.21 -3.06 -11.74
CA GLY A 32 -5.14 -1.74 -11.13
C GLY A 32 -5.82 -1.76 -9.78
N LEU A 33 -6.06 -0.57 -9.24
CA LEU A 33 -6.68 -0.43 -7.91
C LEU A 33 -8.08 -1.03 -7.86
N LYS A 34 -8.81 -1.04 -8.97
CA LYS A 34 -10.13 -1.63 -9.02
C LYS A 34 -10.09 -3.14 -8.67
N THR A 35 -9.07 -3.84 -9.14
CA THR A 35 -8.91 -5.26 -8.82
C THR A 35 -8.81 -5.45 -7.31
N LEU A 36 -8.00 -4.62 -6.64
CA LEU A 36 -7.85 -4.68 -5.19
C LEU A 36 -9.14 -4.29 -4.47
N SER A 37 -9.83 -3.29 -4.98
CA SER A 37 -11.10 -2.84 -4.43
C SER A 37 -12.12 -3.99 -4.41
N VAL A 38 -12.22 -4.75 -5.48
CA VAL A 38 -13.13 -5.88 -5.58
C VAL A 38 -12.66 -7.03 -4.69
N LEU A 39 -11.36 -7.36 -4.76
CA LEU A 39 -10.80 -8.49 -4.02
C LEU A 39 -10.95 -8.32 -2.51
N TRP A 40 -10.73 -7.11 -2.02
CA TRP A 40 -10.73 -6.81 -0.59
C TRP A 40 -12.04 -6.20 -0.09
N ASP A 41 -12.98 -5.96 -0.99
CA ASP A 41 -14.24 -5.29 -0.67
C ASP A 41 -13.99 -3.94 0.04
N VAL A 42 -13.14 -3.13 -0.57
CA VAL A 42 -12.79 -1.80 -0.06
C VAL A 42 -13.03 -0.75 -1.13
N SER A 43 -13.12 0.50 -0.68
CA SER A 43 -13.39 1.62 -1.57
C SER A 43 -12.19 1.92 -2.47
N ARG A 44 -12.40 1.88 -3.79
CA ARG A 44 -11.39 2.32 -4.74
C ARG A 44 -11.07 3.80 -4.54
N PHE A 45 -12.07 4.58 -4.17
CA PHE A 45 -11.88 6.01 -3.89
C PHE A 45 -10.89 6.19 -2.73
N SER A 46 -11.04 5.41 -1.66
CA SER A 46 -10.14 5.46 -0.52
C SER A 46 -8.70 5.12 -0.92
N LEU A 47 -8.52 4.07 -1.74
CA LEU A 47 -7.20 3.69 -2.25
C LEU A 47 -6.59 4.81 -3.09
N THR A 48 -7.37 5.36 -4.02
CA THR A 48 -6.91 6.43 -4.91
C THR A 48 -6.56 7.69 -4.12
N TRP A 49 -7.38 8.02 -3.12
CA TRP A 49 -7.13 9.20 -2.30
C TRP A 49 -5.81 9.07 -1.53
N SER A 50 -5.57 7.91 -0.92
CA SER A 50 -4.30 7.67 -0.21
C SER A 50 -3.10 7.74 -1.14
N LYS A 51 -3.25 7.25 -2.38
CA LYS A 51 -2.18 7.30 -3.38
C LYS A 51 -1.84 8.74 -3.76
N ASN A 52 -2.86 9.56 -3.98
CA ASN A 52 -2.67 10.92 -4.48
C ASN A 52 -2.43 11.96 -3.39
N HIS A 53 -2.81 11.64 -2.15
CA HIS A 53 -2.73 12.56 -1.02
C HIS A 53 -2.07 11.88 0.19
N PRO A 54 -0.84 11.39 0.05
CA PRO A 54 -0.18 10.64 1.14
C PRO A 54 0.07 11.48 2.38
N GLU A 55 0.11 12.81 2.23
CA GLU A 55 0.35 13.73 3.33
C GLU A 55 -0.92 14.07 4.09
N GLU A 56 -2.08 13.75 3.52
CA GLU A 56 -3.38 14.09 4.09
C GLU A 56 -4.15 12.87 4.59
N LYS A 57 -3.90 11.71 3.99
CA LYS A 57 -4.66 10.51 4.31
C LYS A 57 -3.74 9.33 4.54
N ARG A 58 -3.77 8.79 5.74
CA ARG A 58 -3.02 7.59 6.08
C ARG A 58 -3.59 6.39 5.34
N LEU A 59 -2.69 5.51 4.92
CA LEU A 59 -3.09 4.21 4.40
C LEU A 59 -3.64 3.38 5.56
N LYS A 60 -4.75 2.72 5.34
CA LYS A 60 -5.32 1.85 6.36
C LYS A 60 -4.40 0.64 6.59
N LEU A 61 -4.20 0.30 7.85
CA LEU A 61 -3.30 -0.79 8.22
C LEU A 61 -3.71 -2.12 7.60
N GLU A 62 -5.00 -2.37 7.50
CA GLU A 62 -5.50 -3.62 6.92
C GLU A 62 -5.13 -3.79 5.46
N TYR A 63 -4.92 -2.69 4.71
CA TYR A 63 -4.49 -2.79 3.31
C TYR A 63 -3.08 -3.39 3.21
N ILE A 64 -2.22 -3.06 4.17
CA ILE A 64 -0.87 -3.62 4.24
C ILE A 64 -0.94 -5.12 4.51
N TYR A 65 -1.80 -5.51 5.43
CA TYR A 65 -2.04 -6.91 5.74
C TYR A 65 -2.53 -7.66 4.50
N TYR A 66 -3.50 -7.09 3.78
CA TYR A 66 -4.09 -7.75 2.62
C TYR A 66 -3.09 -7.95 1.49
N ILE A 67 -2.27 -6.94 1.18
CA ILE A 67 -1.31 -7.05 0.08
C ILE A 67 -0.21 -8.06 0.42
N ALA A 68 0.20 -8.10 1.66
CA ALA A 68 1.18 -9.08 2.12
C ALA A 68 0.62 -10.50 2.04
N ARG A 69 -0.60 -10.69 2.53
CA ARG A 69 -1.26 -12.00 2.54
C ARG A 69 -1.53 -12.53 1.15
N ASP A 70 -2.08 -11.70 0.27
CA ASP A 70 -2.61 -12.16 -1.01
C ASP A 70 -1.56 -12.19 -2.12
N PHE A 71 -0.50 -11.39 -2.01
CA PHE A 71 0.51 -11.25 -3.05
C PHE A 71 1.94 -11.51 -2.57
N ASN A 72 2.06 -11.97 -1.34
CA ASN A 72 3.36 -12.34 -0.77
C ASN A 72 4.36 -11.20 -0.73
N ILE A 73 3.86 -9.98 -0.52
CA ILE A 73 4.71 -8.80 -0.35
C ILE A 73 5.29 -8.82 1.06
N SER A 74 6.59 -8.60 1.17
CA SER A 74 7.29 -8.65 2.44
C SER A 74 6.85 -7.50 3.37
N LEU A 75 6.41 -7.84 4.58
CA LEU A 75 6.09 -6.84 5.60
C LEU A 75 7.33 -6.06 6.01
N ASN A 76 8.48 -6.74 6.06
CA ASN A 76 9.74 -6.10 6.41
C ASN A 76 10.08 -5.00 5.39
N TRP A 77 9.88 -5.29 4.13
CA TRP A 77 10.09 -4.30 3.08
C TRP A 77 9.06 -3.18 3.16
N LEU A 78 7.77 -3.52 3.36
CA LEU A 78 6.71 -2.51 3.43
C LEU A 78 6.93 -1.52 4.58
N PHE A 79 7.27 -2.02 5.76
CA PHE A 79 7.41 -1.17 6.94
C PHE A 79 8.79 -0.51 7.04
N PHE A 80 9.85 -1.22 6.70
CA PHE A 80 11.20 -0.75 6.96
C PHE A 80 12.04 -0.50 5.71
N GLY A 81 11.53 -0.87 4.54
CA GLY A 81 12.29 -0.75 3.30
C GLY A 81 13.47 -1.69 3.22
N LYS A 82 13.48 -2.77 4.01
CA LYS A 82 14.59 -3.71 4.08
C LYS A 82 14.25 -5.02 3.39
N GLY A 83 15.26 -5.59 2.73
CA GLY A 83 15.09 -6.84 2.01
C GLY A 83 14.40 -6.64 0.69
N GLU A 84 13.88 -7.71 0.13
CA GLU A 84 13.21 -7.68 -1.16
C GLU A 84 11.71 -7.48 -0.99
N MET A 85 11.09 -6.86 -2.00
CA MET A 85 9.65 -6.61 -2.01
C MET A 85 8.86 -7.91 -1.93
N ILE A 86 9.28 -8.93 -2.69
CA ILE A 86 8.57 -10.21 -2.76
C ILE A 86 9.24 -11.18 -1.80
N GLU A 87 8.42 -11.74 -0.93
CA GLU A 87 8.87 -12.79 -0.01
C GLU A 87 8.89 -14.12 -0.72
N GLN A 88 9.98 -14.85 -0.56
CA GLN A 88 10.14 -16.15 -1.24
C GLN A 88 10.13 -17.30 -0.25
#